data_37b2ebd2f7105f5f7bffe692304e9817
#
_entry.id   37b2ebd2f7105f5f7bffe692304e9817
#
_cell.length_a   1.000
_cell.length_b   1.000
_cell.length_c   1.000
_cell.angle_alpha   90.00
_cell.angle_beta   90.00
_cell.angle_gamma   90.00
#
_symmetry.space_group_name_H-M   'P 1'
#
loop_
_entity.id
_entity.type
_entity.pdbx_description
1 polymer ?
#
loop_
_entity_poly.entity_id
_entity_poly.type
_entity_poly.pdbx_seq_one_letter_code
_entity_poly.pdbx_strand_id
1 'polypeptide(L)'
;GIKNTHVIYWLICVICLKAFLLNPTPEIELNFGLVPIIIGPAVFAAAKGTANRVIPFAVVFGIVYMLINFSAQNSETANYLYGSVIFTAALIFGRRCDISAFACAAVLAPVFGGLAEFAIEYTSIGYGAVQLSTEVCDAQMIGIAAYAAACEICGILEYAVRRHMGRLNNKSSSVGKKKSATR
;
A
#
# COMPACT_ATOMS: atom_id res chain seq x y z
N GLY A 1 3.52 -14.66 -14.44
CA GLY A 1 2.78 -13.72 -13.56
C GLY A 1 2.41 -14.40 -12.25
N ILE A 2 2.26 -13.63 -11.19
CA ILE A 2 1.81 -14.13 -9.89
C ILE A 2 0.36 -14.59 -10.07
N LYS A 3 0.09 -15.85 -9.79
CA LYS A 3 -1.29 -16.39 -9.84
C LYS A 3 -2.02 -15.98 -8.57
N ASN A 4 -3.33 -15.77 -8.65
CA ASN A 4 -4.17 -15.43 -7.50
C ASN A 4 -4.01 -16.43 -6.33
N THR A 5 -3.74 -17.70 -6.65
CA THR A 5 -3.45 -18.74 -5.66
C THR A 5 -2.22 -18.41 -4.79
N HIS A 6 -1.16 -17.83 -5.36
CA HIS A 6 0.03 -17.46 -4.57
C HIS A 6 -0.27 -16.31 -3.60
N VAL A 7 -1.12 -15.37 -3.99
CA VAL A 7 -1.56 -14.27 -3.12
C VAL A 7 -2.38 -14.81 -1.94
N ILE A 8 -3.26 -15.79 -2.21
CA ILE A 8 -4.07 -16.43 -1.15
C ILE A 8 -3.16 -17.18 -0.17
N TYR A 9 -2.21 -17.98 -0.65
CA TYR A 9 -1.26 -18.68 0.23
C TYR A 9 -0.41 -17.70 1.05
N TRP A 10 0.04 -16.62 0.44
CA TRP A 10 0.78 -15.58 1.14
C TRP A 10 -0.04 -14.93 2.25
N LEU A 11 -1.31 -14.57 1.99
CA LEU A 11 -2.23 -14.03 2.99
C LEU A 11 -2.49 -15.02 4.13
N ILE A 12 -2.68 -16.31 3.83
CA ILE A 12 -2.83 -17.34 4.85
C ILE A 12 -1.59 -17.42 5.72
N CYS A 13 -0.39 -17.41 5.13
CA CYS A 13 0.86 -17.39 5.88
C CYS A 13 0.97 -16.18 6.81
N VAL A 14 0.60 -14.99 6.35
CA VAL A 14 0.59 -13.78 7.17
C VAL A 14 -0.34 -13.92 8.36
N ILE A 15 -1.58 -14.36 8.13
CA ILE A 15 -2.60 -14.52 9.17
C ILE A 15 -2.16 -15.56 10.21
N CYS A 16 -1.65 -16.71 9.76
CA CYS A 16 -1.20 -17.77 10.67
C CYS A 16 0.01 -17.32 11.51
N LEU A 17 0.98 -16.65 10.90
CA LEU A 17 2.20 -16.24 11.59
C LEU A 17 2.00 -14.99 12.46
N LYS A 18 0.99 -14.16 12.18
CA LYS A 18 0.62 -13.02 13.03
C LYS A 18 0.29 -13.40 14.49
N ALA A 19 -0.15 -14.63 14.72
CA ALA A 19 -0.42 -15.13 16.06
C ALA A 19 0.83 -15.37 16.91
N PHE A 20 2.02 -15.38 16.32
CA PHE A 20 3.27 -15.67 17.01
C PHE A 20 4.07 -14.38 17.23
N LEU A 21 4.32 -14.07 18.51
CA LEU A 21 5.18 -12.98 18.95
C LEU A 21 6.48 -13.54 19.49
N LEU A 22 7.58 -12.92 19.16
CA LEU A 22 8.90 -13.22 19.69
C LEU A 22 9.43 -11.99 20.42
N ASN A 23 9.72 -12.17 21.72
CA ASN A 23 10.31 -11.14 22.57
C ASN A 23 11.70 -11.61 23.00
N PRO A 24 12.74 -11.49 22.14
CA PRO A 24 14.10 -11.94 22.47
C PRO A 24 14.70 -11.13 23.63
N THR A 25 14.30 -9.88 23.78
CA THR A 25 14.60 -9.02 24.93
C THR A 25 13.35 -8.20 25.27
N PRO A 26 13.25 -7.61 26.49
CA PRO A 26 12.13 -6.75 26.85
C PRO A 26 11.94 -5.53 25.94
N GLU A 27 13.00 -5.17 25.20
CA GLU A 27 13.06 -3.99 24.35
C GLU A 27 12.73 -4.31 22.88
N ILE A 28 12.63 -5.61 22.53
CA ILE A 28 12.42 -6.05 21.15
C ILE A 28 11.19 -6.94 21.10
N GLU A 29 10.15 -6.45 20.44
CA GLU A 29 8.96 -7.21 20.09
C GLU A 29 8.90 -7.40 18.57
N LEU A 30 8.89 -8.65 18.13
CA LEU A 30 8.84 -9.02 16.71
C LEU A 30 7.63 -9.91 16.45
N ASN A 31 6.78 -9.51 15.54
CA ASN A 31 5.68 -10.34 15.07
C ASN A 31 6.11 -11.17 13.85
N PHE A 32 5.94 -12.48 13.92
CA PHE A 32 6.33 -13.37 12.82
C PHE A 32 5.52 -13.14 11.54
N GLY A 33 4.34 -12.55 11.59
CA GLY A 33 3.57 -12.13 10.42
C GLY A 33 4.32 -11.13 9.54
N LEU A 34 5.28 -10.36 10.10
CA LEU A 34 6.11 -9.44 9.33
C LEU A 34 7.04 -10.15 8.36
N VAL A 35 7.48 -11.36 8.66
CA VAL A 35 8.41 -12.10 7.81
C VAL A 35 7.86 -12.29 6.40
N PRO A 36 6.69 -12.90 6.17
CA PRO A 36 6.12 -13.01 4.83
C PRO A 36 5.70 -11.64 4.26
N ILE A 37 5.30 -10.68 5.09
CA ILE A 37 4.92 -9.34 4.63
C ILE A 37 6.13 -8.59 4.07
N ILE A 38 7.30 -8.70 4.67
CA ILE A 38 8.52 -8.05 4.18
C ILE A 38 9.10 -8.80 2.98
N ILE A 39 9.20 -10.13 3.09
CA ILE A 39 9.81 -10.97 2.05
C ILE A 39 8.99 -10.92 0.75
N GLY A 40 7.67 -10.98 0.81
CA GLY A 40 6.82 -10.97 -0.37
C GLY A 40 7.06 -9.76 -1.28
N PRO A 41 6.87 -8.54 -0.80
CA PRO A 41 7.15 -7.32 -1.58
C PRO A 41 8.62 -7.18 -2.00
N ALA A 42 9.58 -7.57 -1.14
CA ALA A 42 11.00 -7.49 -1.46
C ALA A 42 11.37 -8.40 -2.64
N VAL A 43 10.92 -9.67 -2.60
CA VAL A 43 11.12 -10.62 -3.70
C VAL A 43 10.42 -10.14 -4.97
N PHE A 44 9.20 -9.62 -4.86
CA PHE A 44 8.46 -9.11 -6.00
C PHE A 44 9.13 -7.88 -6.63
N ALA A 45 9.62 -6.94 -5.82
CA ALA A 45 10.33 -5.76 -6.29
C ALA A 45 11.66 -6.14 -6.95
N ALA A 46 12.40 -7.09 -6.37
CA ALA A 46 13.64 -7.61 -6.94
C ALA A 46 13.39 -8.32 -8.29
N ALA A 47 12.38 -9.19 -8.36
CA ALA A 47 12.03 -9.91 -9.57
C ALA A 47 11.60 -8.99 -10.73
N LYS A 48 11.02 -7.82 -10.42
CA LYS A 48 10.64 -6.80 -11.40
C LYS A 48 11.71 -5.74 -11.67
N GLY A 49 12.81 -5.74 -10.93
CA GLY A 49 13.85 -4.70 -11.04
C GLY A 49 13.38 -3.32 -10.58
N THR A 50 12.35 -3.26 -9.72
CA THR A 50 11.74 -1.99 -9.26
C THR A 50 12.22 -1.55 -7.88
N ALA A 51 13.16 -2.26 -7.27
CA ALA A 51 13.64 -2.00 -5.90
C ALA A 51 14.09 -0.54 -5.69
N ASN A 52 14.80 0.04 -6.66
CA ASN A 52 15.26 1.43 -6.60
C ASN A 52 14.11 2.46 -6.53
N ARG A 53 12.91 2.09 -6.96
CA ARG A 53 11.72 2.94 -6.89
C ARG A 53 10.90 2.68 -5.63
N VAL A 54 10.94 1.46 -5.12
CA VAL A 54 10.22 1.07 -3.89
C VAL A 54 10.79 1.79 -2.66
N ILE A 55 12.13 1.80 -2.53
CA ILE A 55 12.80 2.33 -1.34
C ILE A 55 12.43 3.81 -1.05
N PRO A 56 12.56 4.76 -2.01
CA PRO A 56 12.20 6.15 -1.75
C PRO A 56 10.74 6.33 -1.32
N PHE A 57 9.81 5.63 -1.99
CA PHE A 57 8.40 5.69 -1.62
C PHE A 57 8.14 5.08 -0.25
N ALA A 58 8.77 3.95 0.08
CA ALA A 58 8.63 3.30 1.38
C ALA A 58 9.15 4.20 2.52
N VAL A 59 10.26 4.91 2.30
CA VAL A 59 10.80 5.88 3.27
C VAL A 59 9.84 7.06 3.46
N VAL A 60 9.33 7.65 2.38
CA VAL A 60 8.39 8.77 2.46
C VAL A 60 7.10 8.36 3.18
N PHE A 61 6.50 7.23 2.80
CA PHE A 61 5.30 6.72 3.48
C PHE A 61 5.59 6.27 4.91
N GLY A 62 6.79 5.78 5.19
CA GLY A 62 7.24 5.45 6.54
C GLY A 62 7.31 6.67 7.45
N ILE A 63 7.86 7.78 6.96
CA ILE A 63 7.86 9.06 7.69
C ILE A 63 6.43 9.53 7.94
N VAL A 64 5.55 9.42 6.94
CA VAL A 64 4.13 9.78 7.09
C VAL A 64 3.46 8.90 8.14
N TYR A 65 3.72 7.58 8.12
CA TYR A 65 3.19 6.65 9.13
C TYR A 65 3.67 7.02 10.53
N MET A 66 4.96 7.29 10.71
CA MET A 66 5.54 7.73 11.97
C MET A 66 4.85 9.02 12.47
N LEU A 67 4.68 10.03 11.62
CA LEU A 67 4.02 11.28 12.00
C LEU A 67 2.55 11.06 12.40
N ILE A 68 1.86 10.15 11.74
CA ILE A 68 0.50 9.75 12.10
C ILE A 68 0.49 9.08 13.47
N ASN A 69 1.42 8.16 13.75
CA ASN A 69 1.55 7.49 15.05
C ASN A 69 1.76 8.48 16.18
N PHE A 70 2.66 9.46 16.02
CA PHE A 70 2.87 10.52 17.02
C PHE A 70 1.65 11.41 17.24
N SER A 71 0.79 11.56 16.22
CA SER A 71 -0.38 12.46 16.29
C SER A 71 -1.65 11.74 16.74
N ALA A 72 -1.72 10.43 16.56
CA ALA A 72 -2.91 9.65 16.86
C ALA A 72 -3.00 9.32 18.36
N GLN A 73 -4.24 9.26 18.86
CA GLN A 73 -4.49 8.91 20.25
C GLN A 73 -4.35 7.41 20.55
N ASN A 74 -4.49 6.58 19.53
CA ASN A 74 -4.34 5.13 19.61
C ASN A 74 -3.90 4.55 18.25
N SER A 75 -3.33 3.36 18.30
CA SER A 75 -2.80 2.64 17.12
C SER A 75 -3.85 2.30 16.07
N GLU A 76 -5.08 2.00 16.46
CA GLU A 76 -6.16 1.72 15.52
C GLU A 76 -6.47 2.95 14.67
N THR A 77 -6.58 4.13 15.30
CA THR A 77 -6.79 5.39 14.58
C THR A 77 -5.62 5.69 13.66
N ALA A 78 -4.38 5.48 14.10
CA ALA A 78 -3.20 5.64 13.27
C ALA A 78 -3.24 4.76 12.01
N ASN A 79 -3.61 3.50 12.18
CA ASN A 79 -3.69 2.54 11.08
C ASN A 79 -4.77 2.92 10.04
N TYR A 80 -5.94 3.39 10.48
CA TYR A 80 -6.99 3.87 9.56
C TYR A 80 -6.59 5.17 8.86
N LEU A 81 -5.94 6.10 9.55
CA LEU A 81 -5.42 7.31 8.93
C LEU A 81 -4.34 6.98 7.89
N TYR A 82 -3.43 6.08 8.20
CA TYR A 82 -2.45 5.60 7.24
C TYR A 82 -3.11 4.98 6.00
N GLY A 83 -4.09 4.09 6.19
CA GLY A 83 -4.87 3.53 5.09
C GLY A 83 -5.52 4.60 4.22
N SER A 84 -6.07 5.65 4.82
CA SER A 84 -6.68 6.77 4.10
C SER A 84 -5.65 7.56 3.28
N VAL A 85 -4.44 7.75 3.79
CA VAL A 85 -3.33 8.38 3.06
C VAL A 85 -2.92 7.52 1.87
N ILE A 86 -2.74 6.21 2.06
CA ILE A 86 -2.39 5.27 0.97
C ILE A 86 -3.49 5.25 -0.10
N PHE A 87 -4.75 5.19 0.31
CA PHE A 87 -5.89 5.25 -0.60
C PHE A 87 -5.87 6.51 -1.46
N THR A 88 -5.75 7.68 -0.84
CA THR A 88 -5.73 8.97 -1.53
C THR A 88 -4.52 9.09 -2.45
N ALA A 89 -3.35 8.70 -1.98
CA ALA A 89 -2.14 8.70 -2.79
C ALA A 89 -2.25 7.75 -3.99
N ALA A 90 -2.86 6.57 -3.82
CA ALA A 90 -3.09 5.63 -4.91
C ALA A 90 -4.06 6.16 -5.96
N LEU A 91 -5.11 6.88 -5.57
CA LEU A 91 -6.03 7.56 -6.50
C LEU A 91 -5.33 8.63 -7.33
N ILE A 92 -4.43 9.42 -6.71
CA ILE A 92 -3.77 10.57 -7.35
C ILE A 92 -2.59 10.12 -8.21
N PHE A 93 -1.74 9.27 -7.67
CA PHE A 93 -0.45 8.90 -8.26
C PHE A 93 -0.42 7.52 -8.89
N GLY A 94 -1.36 6.64 -8.56
CA GLY A 94 -1.34 5.23 -8.97
C GLY A 94 -1.27 5.00 -10.48
N ARG A 95 -1.72 5.97 -11.30
CA ARG A 95 -1.60 5.91 -12.76
C ARG A 95 -0.25 6.40 -13.29
N ARG A 96 0.45 7.23 -12.52
CA ARG A 96 1.70 7.88 -12.95
C ARG A 96 2.93 7.13 -12.45
N CYS A 97 2.76 6.33 -11.41
CA CYS A 97 3.83 5.54 -10.79
C CYS A 97 3.72 4.08 -11.21
N ASP A 98 4.83 3.36 -11.08
CA ASP A 98 4.82 1.91 -11.20
C ASP A 98 3.94 1.35 -10.07
N ILE A 99 2.78 0.80 -10.47
CA ILE A 99 1.75 0.25 -9.56
C ILE A 99 2.36 -0.75 -8.58
N SER A 100 3.28 -1.58 -9.07
CA SER A 100 3.92 -2.59 -8.24
C SER A 100 4.89 -2.00 -7.23
N ALA A 101 5.63 -0.96 -7.62
CA ALA A 101 6.54 -0.26 -6.71
C ALA A 101 5.76 0.47 -5.61
N PHE A 102 4.66 1.12 -5.97
CA PHE A 102 3.80 1.81 -5.01
C PHE A 102 3.18 0.83 -3.99
N ALA A 103 2.64 -0.30 -4.46
CA ALA A 103 2.07 -1.32 -3.57
C ALA A 103 3.11 -1.89 -2.61
N CYS A 104 4.30 -2.24 -3.11
CA CYS A 104 5.39 -2.71 -2.26
C CYS A 104 5.82 -1.65 -1.25
N ALA A 105 5.89 -0.38 -1.66
CA ALA A 105 6.25 0.72 -0.76
C ALA A 105 5.22 0.91 0.35
N ALA A 106 3.93 0.88 0.03
CA ALA A 106 2.85 1.00 1.01
C ALA A 106 2.88 -0.12 2.07
N VAL A 107 3.29 -1.33 1.67
CA VAL A 107 3.43 -2.47 2.59
C VAL A 107 4.68 -2.35 3.47
N LEU A 108 5.78 -1.85 2.93
CA LEU A 108 7.05 -1.74 3.67
C LEU A 108 7.11 -0.49 4.57
N ALA A 109 6.32 0.53 4.27
CA ALA A 109 6.36 1.81 4.96
C ALA A 109 6.17 1.75 6.48
N PRO A 110 5.22 0.99 7.06
CA PRO A 110 5.09 0.88 8.51
C PRO A 110 6.34 0.33 9.20
N VAL A 111 7.08 -0.57 8.54
CA VAL A 111 8.36 -1.07 9.08
C VAL A 111 9.41 0.04 9.09
N PHE A 112 9.52 0.82 8.02
CA PHE A 112 10.43 1.98 7.97
C PHE A 112 10.04 3.03 8.99
N GLY A 113 8.73 3.26 9.19
CA GLY A 113 8.22 4.17 10.20
C GLY A 113 8.59 3.74 11.62
N GLY A 114 8.37 2.48 11.97
CA GLY A 114 8.75 1.93 13.28
C GLY A 114 10.27 1.96 13.53
N LEU A 115 11.08 1.71 12.51
CA LEU A 115 12.54 1.83 12.62
C LEU A 115 12.97 3.30 12.79
N ALA A 116 12.31 4.25 12.13
CA ALA A 116 12.59 5.68 12.29
C ALA A 116 12.20 6.16 13.69
N GLU A 117 11.06 5.71 14.20
CA GLU A 117 10.60 5.99 15.58
C GLU A 117 11.62 5.51 16.60
N PHE A 118 12.05 4.25 16.50
CA PHE A 118 13.12 3.70 17.33
C PHE A 118 14.40 4.52 17.25
N ALA A 119 14.84 4.94 16.06
CA ALA A 119 16.06 5.73 15.90
C ALA A 119 15.94 7.10 16.56
N ILE A 120 14.77 7.74 16.53
CA ILE A 120 14.52 9.03 17.19
C ILE A 120 14.51 8.85 18.70
N GLU A 121 13.83 7.85 19.24
CA GLU A 121 13.81 7.55 20.66
C GLU A 121 15.22 7.26 21.18
N TYR A 122 15.95 6.38 20.51
CA TYR A 122 17.31 6.01 20.89
C TYR A 122 18.26 7.23 20.90
N THR A 123 18.17 8.09 19.92
CA THR A 123 19.02 9.29 19.84
C THR A 123 18.63 10.38 20.84
N SER A 124 17.34 10.45 21.22
CA SER A 124 16.82 11.50 22.11
C SER A 124 16.95 11.14 23.57
N ILE A 125 16.74 9.89 23.94
CA ILE A 125 16.62 9.43 25.34
C ILE A 125 17.75 8.45 25.71
N GLY A 126 18.52 7.95 24.71
CA GLY A 126 19.54 6.91 24.87
C GLY A 126 18.96 5.51 25.09
N TYR A 127 17.65 5.36 24.97
CA TYR A 127 16.91 4.11 25.10
C TYR A 127 15.74 4.12 24.12
N GLY A 128 15.48 3.00 23.49
CA GLY A 128 14.35 2.85 22.59
C GLY A 128 13.96 1.36 22.49
N ALA A 129 12.70 1.10 22.24
CA ALA A 129 12.17 -0.24 22.01
C ALA A 129 11.81 -0.44 20.55
N VAL A 130 12.28 -1.54 19.92
CA VAL A 130 11.85 -1.93 18.59
C VAL A 130 10.54 -2.70 18.72
N GLN A 131 9.43 -2.00 18.50
CA GLN A 131 8.09 -2.58 18.56
C GLN A 131 7.57 -2.84 17.13
N LEU A 132 8.03 -3.90 16.51
CA LEU A 132 7.45 -4.43 15.28
C LEU A 132 6.30 -5.40 15.62
N SER A 133 5.30 -4.85 16.27
CA SER A 133 4.18 -5.54 16.90
C SER A 133 3.08 -5.97 15.91
N THR A 134 2.04 -6.54 16.45
CA THR A 134 0.80 -6.85 15.71
C THR A 134 0.21 -5.61 15.02
N GLU A 135 0.36 -4.43 15.62
CA GLU A 135 -0.17 -3.16 15.11
C GLU A 135 0.49 -2.74 13.79
N VAL A 136 1.80 -2.97 13.65
CA VAL A 136 2.51 -2.76 12.39
C VAL A 136 2.00 -3.69 11.29
N CYS A 137 1.72 -4.96 11.63
CA CYS A 137 1.09 -5.90 10.70
C CYS A 137 -0.30 -5.42 10.28
N ASP A 138 -1.09 -4.87 11.21
CA ASP A 138 -2.43 -4.35 10.92
C ASP A 138 -2.36 -3.12 10.00
N ALA A 139 -1.44 -2.20 10.25
CA ALA A 139 -1.18 -1.07 9.35
C ALA A 139 -0.86 -1.52 7.92
N GLN A 140 -0.02 -2.55 7.77
CA GLN A 140 0.33 -3.11 6.48
C GLN A 140 -0.87 -3.72 5.77
N MET A 141 -1.69 -4.49 6.48
CA MET A 141 -2.90 -5.12 5.92
C MET A 141 -3.92 -4.06 5.50
N ILE A 142 -4.12 -3.03 6.31
CA ILE A 142 -5.00 -1.89 5.99
C ILE A 142 -4.44 -1.13 4.77
N GLY A 143 -3.13 -0.91 4.70
CA GLY A 143 -2.46 -0.29 3.54
C GLY A 143 -2.69 -1.07 2.25
N ILE A 144 -2.57 -2.40 2.27
CA ILE A 144 -2.85 -3.27 1.13
C ILE A 144 -4.32 -3.17 0.71
N ALA A 145 -5.24 -3.26 1.67
CA ALA A 145 -6.67 -3.19 1.40
C ALA A 145 -7.07 -1.83 0.81
N ALA A 146 -6.55 -0.75 1.37
CA ALA A 146 -6.76 0.61 0.88
C ALA A 146 -6.24 0.80 -0.56
N TYR A 147 -5.05 0.29 -0.84
CA TYR A 147 -4.47 0.31 -2.18
C TYR A 147 -5.31 -0.49 -3.18
N ALA A 148 -5.73 -1.70 -2.82
CA ALA A 148 -6.57 -2.55 -3.67
C ALA A 148 -7.91 -1.87 -3.98
N ALA A 149 -8.57 -1.29 -2.97
CA ALA A 149 -9.81 -0.54 -3.14
C ALA A 149 -9.63 0.66 -4.09
N ALA A 150 -8.53 1.41 -3.96
CA ALA A 150 -8.23 2.52 -4.87
C ALA A 150 -8.05 2.05 -6.32
N CYS A 151 -7.37 0.92 -6.53
CA CYS A 151 -7.18 0.34 -7.87
C CYS A 151 -8.52 -0.07 -8.51
N GLU A 152 -9.40 -0.72 -7.75
CA GLU A 152 -10.74 -1.11 -8.21
C GLU A 152 -11.60 0.11 -8.59
N ILE A 153 -11.61 1.14 -7.75
CA ILE A 153 -12.34 2.38 -8.04
C ILE A 153 -11.80 3.04 -9.31
N CYS A 154 -10.48 3.14 -9.47
CA CYS A 154 -9.87 3.65 -10.69
C CYS A 154 -10.29 2.86 -11.92
N GLY A 155 -10.32 1.52 -11.82
CA GLY A 155 -10.76 0.64 -12.91
C GLY A 155 -12.21 0.88 -13.31
N ILE A 156 -13.11 1.00 -12.34
CA ILE A 156 -14.54 1.29 -12.56
C ILE A 156 -14.72 2.66 -13.23
N LEU A 157 -14.02 3.67 -12.74
CA LEU A 157 -14.08 5.02 -13.32
C LEU A 157 -13.58 5.04 -14.76
N GLU A 158 -12.49 4.36 -15.07
CA GLU A 158 -11.98 4.23 -16.44
C GLU A 158 -12.99 3.57 -17.36
N TYR A 159 -13.58 2.48 -16.91
CA TYR A 159 -14.58 1.78 -17.70
C TYR A 159 -15.79 2.69 -17.98
N ALA A 160 -16.28 3.42 -16.98
CA ALA A 160 -17.40 4.35 -17.12
C ALA A 160 -17.08 5.48 -18.11
N VAL A 161 -15.90 6.08 -18.02
CA VAL A 161 -15.44 7.14 -18.93
C VAL A 161 -15.31 6.63 -20.36
N ARG A 162 -14.67 5.48 -20.57
CA ARG A 162 -14.54 4.87 -21.91
C ARG A 162 -15.90 4.57 -22.53
N ARG A 163 -16.85 4.05 -21.75
CA ARG A 163 -18.21 3.77 -22.21
C ARG A 163 -18.97 5.05 -22.59
N HIS A 164 -18.78 6.12 -21.82
CA HIS A 164 -19.40 7.41 -22.12
C HIS A 164 -18.84 8.04 -23.38
N MET A 165 -17.53 8.04 -23.55
CA MET A 165 -16.84 8.54 -24.75
C MET A 165 -17.21 7.76 -26.01
N GLY A 166 -17.31 6.43 -25.91
CA GLY A 166 -17.77 5.60 -27.03
C GLY A 166 -19.20 5.93 -27.48
N ARG A 167 -20.10 6.26 -26.55
CA ARG A 167 -21.47 6.70 -26.87
C ARG A 167 -21.50 8.06 -27.57
N LEU A 168 -20.63 9.00 -27.18
CA LEU A 168 -20.54 10.31 -27.81
C LEU A 168 -20.01 10.21 -29.24
N ASN A 169 -18.97 9.41 -29.48
CA ASN A 169 -18.42 9.19 -30.83
C ASN A 169 -19.44 8.55 -31.77
N ASN A 170 -20.22 7.58 -31.30
CA ASN A 170 -21.27 6.96 -32.12
C ASN A 170 -22.40 7.93 -32.47
N LYS A 171 -22.73 8.86 -31.56
CA LYS A 171 -23.74 9.91 -31.86
C LYS A 171 -23.22 10.90 -32.89
N SER A 172 -21.96 11.31 -32.83
CA SER A 172 -21.37 12.25 -33.79
C SER A 172 -21.27 11.64 -35.21
N SER A 173 -20.94 10.35 -35.32
CA SER A 173 -20.87 9.65 -36.60
C SER A 173 -22.26 9.44 -37.26
N SER A 174 -23.31 9.25 -36.47
CA SER A 174 -24.69 9.10 -36.98
C SER A 174 -25.27 10.45 -37.46
N VAL A 175 -24.88 11.55 -36.89
CA VAL A 175 -25.29 12.91 -37.33
C VAL A 175 -24.57 13.31 -38.60
N GLY A 176 -23.30 12.93 -38.77
CA GLY A 176 -22.54 13.16 -40.02
C GLY A 176 -23.12 12.40 -41.22
N LYS A 177 -23.55 11.15 -41.03
CA LYS A 177 -24.17 10.34 -42.10
C LYS A 177 -25.52 10.85 -42.55
N LYS A 178 -26.35 11.47 -41.63
CA LYS A 178 -27.63 12.05 -42.03
C LYS A 178 -27.47 13.32 -42.86
N LYS A 179 -26.42 14.12 -42.67
CA LYS A 179 -26.18 15.34 -43.47
C LYS A 179 -25.63 15.04 -44.87
N SER A 180 -25.01 13.90 -45.12
CA SER A 180 -24.54 13.54 -46.46
C SER A 180 -25.59 12.86 -47.31
N ALA A 181 -26.70 12.39 -46.73
CA ALA A 181 -27.80 11.74 -47.48
C ALA A 181 -28.87 12.74 -47.94
N THR A 182 -28.74 14.02 -47.64
CA THR A 182 -29.70 15.09 -47.98
C THR A 182 -29.11 16.09 -49.00
N ARG A 183 -28.02 15.72 -49.66
CA ARG A 183 -27.47 16.42 -50.84
C ARG A 183 -27.50 15.49 -52.05
#